data_3ad86259865f872acdab4186e6316f2c
#
_entry.id   3ad86259865f872acdab4186e6316f2c
#
_cell.length_a   1.000
_cell.length_b   1.000
_cell.length_c   1.000
_cell.angle_alpha   90.00
_cell.angle_beta   90.00
_cell.angle_gamma   90.00
#
_symmetry.space_group_name_H-M   'P 1'
#
loop_
_entity.id
_entity.type
_entity.pdbx_description
1 polymer ?
#
loop_
_entity_poly.entity_id
_entity_poly.type
_entity_poly.pdbx_seq_one_letter_code
_entity_poly.pdbx_strand_id
1 'polypeptide(L)'
;MTAAREYKARIAELTAGFDDDAERNAKRVKQLQEEVVELGRELKAASDQRVVARIGNVLAWEDALEILWVESSWMKMRPFPKPDRFAKGDPFELVTRVETCVAELRALVQRRRLRR
;
A
#
# COMPACT_ATOMS: atom_id res chain seq x y z
N MET A 1 -18.75 32.78 57.07
CA MET A 1 -18.55 33.42 55.75
C MET A 1 -17.45 32.81 54.96
N THR A 2 -16.44 32.29 55.60
CA THR A 2 -15.35 31.61 54.95
C THR A 2 -15.78 30.31 54.24
N ALA A 3 -16.72 29.54 54.83
CA ALA A 3 -17.20 28.29 54.26
C ALA A 3 -17.90 28.44 52.87
N ALA A 4 -18.68 29.49 52.69
CA ALA A 4 -19.36 29.72 51.42
C ALA A 4 -18.39 30.17 50.34
N ARG A 5 -17.37 30.93 50.67
CA ARG A 5 -16.28 31.32 49.76
C ARG A 5 -15.42 30.16 49.39
N GLU A 6 -15.06 29.33 50.33
CA GLU A 6 -14.30 28.10 50.12
C GLU A 6 -15.04 27.14 49.21
N TYR A 7 -16.37 26.98 49.40
CA TYR A 7 -17.21 26.14 48.57
C TYR A 7 -17.26 26.64 47.12
N LYS A 8 -17.47 27.96 46.95
CA LYS A 8 -17.47 28.58 45.60
C LYS A 8 -16.10 28.45 44.94
N ALA A 9 -15.00 28.62 45.69
CA ALA A 9 -13.67 28.47 45.17
C ALA A 9 -13.41 27.04 44.69
N ARG A 10 -13.81 26.03 45.44
CA ARG A 10 -13.70 24.61 45.07
C ARG A 10 -14.53 24.27 43.87
N ILE A 11 -15.75 24.79 43.74
CA ILE A 11 -16.59 24.60 42.57
C ILE A 11 -15.95 25.24 41.33
N ALA A 12 -15.41 26.45 41.50
CA ALA A 12 -14.69 27.11 40.40
C ALA A 12 -13.47 26.35 39.94
N GLU A 13 -12.69 25.80 40.90
CA GLU A 13 -11.51 24.96 40.55
C GLU A 13 -11.92 23.68 39.85
N LEU A 14 -12.99 23.00 40.33
CA LEU A 14 -13.49 21.78 39.70
C LEU A 14 -14.03 22.06 38.30
N THR A 15 -14.78 23.15 38.13
CA THR A 15 -15.30 23.55 36.83
C THR A 15 -14.17 23.89 35.86
N ALA A 16 -13.14 24.64 36.32
CA ALA A 16 -11.96 24.94 35.50
C ALA A 16 -11.20 23.66 35.12
N GLY A 17 -11.08 22.70 36.06
CA GLY A 17 -10.46 21.41 35.79
C GLY A 17 -11.24 20.61 34.76
N PHE A 18 -12.55 20.57 34.84
CA PHE A 18 -13.40 19.91 33.83
C PHE A 18 -13.30 20.58 32.46
N ASP A 19 -13.26 21.90 32.41
CA ASP A 19 -13.12 22.66 31.16
C ASP A 19 -11.77 22.38 30.52
N ASP A 20 -10.67 22.35 31.30
CA ASP A 20 -9.35 22.01 30.81
C ASP A 20 -9.28 20.58 30.28
N ASP A 21 -9.91 19.63 30.98
CA ASP A 21 -9.98 18.25 30.54
C ASP A 21 -10.82 18.11 29.26
N ALA A 22 -11.92 18.84 29.16
CA ALA A 22 -12.75 18.88 27.95
C ALA A 22 -11.98 19.44 26.77
N GLU A 23 -11.20 20.50 26.94
CA GLU A 23 -10.33 21.05 25.90
C GLU A 23 -9.26 20.07 25.44
N ARG A 24 -8.58 19.43 26.39
CA ARG A 24 -7.57 18.41 26.07
C ARG A 24 -8.17 17.24 25.33
N ASN A 25 -9.34 16.77 25.75
CA ASN A 25 -10.05 15.70 25.08
C ASN A 25 -10.50 16.10 23.69
N ALA A 26 -10.98 17.32 23.49
CA ALA A 26 -11.38 17.85 22.18
C ALA A 26 -10.18 17.92 21.23
N LYS A 27 -9.03 18.39 21.70
CA LYS A 27 -7.78 18.42 20.91
C LYS A 27 -7.33 17.00 20.55
N ARG A 28 -7.39 16.08 21.51
CA ARG A 28 -7.02 14.69 21.26
C ARG A 28 -7.93 14.01 20.26
N VAL A 29 -9.24 14.22 20.37
CA VAL A 29 -10.22 13.71 19.39
C VAL A 29 -9.94 14.25 18.00
N LYS A 30 -9.64 15.54 17.88
CA LYS A 30 -9.28 16.16 16.61
C LYS A 30 -8.01 15.55 16.02
N GLN A 31 -6.98 15.36 16.84
CA GLN A 31 -5.73 14.71 16.42
C GLN A 31 -5.97 13.28 15.95
N LEU A 32 -6.76 12.52 16.69
CA LEU A 32 -7.11 11.14 16.31
C LEU A 32 -7.92 11.09 15.02
N GLN A 33 -8.82 12.03 14.81
CA GLN A 33 -9.58 12.14 13.55
C GLN A 33 -8.65 12.43 12.37
N GLU A 34 -7.69 13.34 12.55
CA GLU A 34 -6.67 13.64 11.52
C GLU A 34 -5.80 12.41 11.22
N GLU A 35 -5.38 11.68 12.26
CA GLU A 35 -4.61 10.43 12.09
C GLU A 35 -5.42 9.36 11.35
N VAL A 36 -6.71 9.21 11.68
CA VAL A 36 -7.60 8.25 11.01
C VAL A 36 -7.75 8.59 9.52
N VAL A 37 -7.90 9.87 9.19
CA VAL A 37 -7.99 10.32 7.79
C VAL A 37 -6.68 10.04 7.06
N GLU A 38 -5.54 10.34 7.68
CA GLU A 38 -4.23 10.09 7.08
C GLU A 38 -3.97 8.60 6.86
N LEU A 39 -4.27 7.77 7.86
CA LEU A 39 -4.16 6.31 7.75
C LEU A 39 -5.09 5.76 6.65
N GLY A 40 -6.28 6.33 6.51
CA GLY A 40 -7.21 5.98 5.44
C GLY A 40 -6.62 6.28 4.06
N ARG A 41 -5.94 7.41 3.89
CA ARG A 41 -5.26 7.78 2.64
C ARG A 41 -4.10 6.83 2.34
N GLU A 42 -3.28 6.53 3.34
CA GLU A 42 -2.17 5.59 3.20
C GLU A 42 -2.65 4.20 2.82
N LEU A 43 -3.72 3.72 3.47
CA LEU A 43 -4.33 2.43 3.16
C LEU A 43 -4.86 2.38 1.73
N LYS A 44 -5.54 3.44 1.30
CA LYS A 44 -6.04 3.55 -0.08
C LYS A 44 -4.89 3.55 -1.08
N ALA A 45 -3.85 4.32 -0.83
CA ALA A 45 -2.67 4.38 -1.70
C ALA A 45 -2.00 3.01 -1.80
N ALA A 46 -1.83 2.30 -0.67
CA ALA A 46 -1.26 0.96 -0.65
C ALA A 46 -2.14 -0.05 -1.42
N SER A 47 -3.46 0.05 -1.25
CA SER A 47 -4.42 -0.79 -1.98
C SER A 47 -4.36 -0.54 -3.49
N ASP A 48 -4.30 0.73 -3.91
CA ASP A 48 -4.19 1.11 -5.32
C ASP A 48 -2.88 0.61 -5.92
N GLN A 49 -1.76 0.74 -5.20
CA GLN A 49 -0.46 0.22 -5.62
C GLN A 49 -0.51 -1.30 -5.80
N ARG A 50 -1.16 -2.01 -4.89
CA ARG A 50 -1.32 -3.46 -4.96
C ARG A 50 -2.11 -3.88 -6.22
N VAL A 51 -3.19 -3.17 -6.52
CA VAL A 51 -4.02 -3.43 -7.71
C VAL A 51 -3.21 -3.18 -8.98
N VAL A 52 -2.49 -2.07 -9.06
CA VAL A 52 -1.65 -1.72 -10.21
C VAL A 52 -0.54 -2.76 -10.41
N ALA A 53 0.13 -3.17 -9.33
CA ALA A 53 1.16 -4.20 -9.40
C ALA A 53 0.60 -5.54 -9.88
N ARG A 54 -0.58 -5.92 -9.41
CA ARG A 54 -1.25 -7.16 -9.81
C ARG A 54 -1.59 -7.15 -11.30
N ILE A 55 -2.17 -6.06 -11.78
CA ILE A 55 -2.51 -5.89 -13.21
C ILE A 55 -1.23 -5.93 -14.05
N GLY A 56 -0.19 -5.20 -13.64
CA GLY A 56 1.10 -5.19 -14.32
C GLY A 56 1.71 -6.58 -14.43
N ASN A 57 1.65 -7.38 -13.36
CA ASN A 57 2.15 -8.74 -13.36
C ASN A 57 1.36 -9.68 -14.29
N VAL A 58 0.03 -9.55 -14.30
CA VAL A 58 -0.81 -10.34 -15.22
C VAL A 58 -0.52 -10.00 -16.67
N LEU A 59 -0.42 -8.71 -16.99
CA LEU A 59 -0.09 -8.26 -18.35
C LEU A 59 1.31 -8.72 -18.77
N ALA A 60 2.29 -8.65 -17.89
CA ALA A 60 3.65 -9.13 -18.18
C ALA A 60 3.66 -10.64 -18.43
N TRP A 61 2.89 -11.41 -17.67
CA TRP A 61 2.76 -12.84 -17.87
C TRP A 61 2.10 -13.16 -19.22
N GLU A 62 1.04 -12.46 -19.58
CA GLU A 62 0.38 -12.60 -20.89
C GLU A 62 1.32 -12.26 -22.03
N ASP A 63 2.12 -11.20 -21.88
CA ASP A 63 3.15 -10.83 -22.87
C ASP A 63 4.19 -11.93 -23.01
N ALA A 64 4.66 -12.50 -21.91
CA ALA A 64 5.60 -13.60 -21.92
C ALA A 64 5.03 -14.83 -22.62
N LEU A 65 3.76 -15.16 -22.35
CA LEU A 65 3.06 -16.27 -23.02
C LEU A 65 2.97 -16.02 -24.52
N GLU A 66 2.63 -14.82 -24.94
CA GLU A 66 2.53 -14.45 -26.35
C GLU A 66 3.89 -14.58 -27.05
N ILE A 67 4.97 -14.09 -26.42
CA ILE A 67 6.32 -14.20 -26.95
C ILE A 67 6.73 -15.67 -27.13
N LEU A 68 6.39 -16.51 -26.17
CA LEU A 68 6.78 -17.93 -26.16
C LEU A 68 5.81 -18.83 -26.94
N TRP A 69 4.65 -18.34 -27.33
CA TRP A 69 3.65 -19.12 -28.03
C TRP A 69 4.19 -19.80 -29.30
N VAL A 70 4.94 -19.05 -30.08
CA VAL A 70 5.58 -19.55 -31.29
C VAL A 70 6.66 -20.61 -31.00
N GLU A 71 7.27 -20.53 -29.83
CA GLU A 71 8.32 -21.45 -29.37
C GLU A 71 7.77 -22.59 -28.50
N SER A 72 6.45 -22.71 -28.38
CA SER A 72 5.79 -23.65 -27.46
C SER A 72 6.00 -25.14 -27.80
N SER A 73 6.41 -25.44 -29.03
CA SER A 73 6.66 -26.82 -29.48
C SER A 73 7.79 -27.52 -28.70
N TRP A 74 8.73 -26.75 -28.11
CA TRP A 74 9.87 -27.29 -27.38
C TRP A 74 9.90 -26.86 -25.91
N MET A 75 9.09 -25.89 -25.51
CA MET A 75 9.03 -25.39 -24.12
C MET A 75 7.74 -25.80 -23.43
N LYS A 76 7.86 -26.32 -22.22
CA LYS A 76 6.69 -26.53 -21.37
C LYS A 76 6.37 -25.26 -20.61
N MET A 77 5.16 -24.75 -20.81
CA MET A 77 4.71 -23.57 -20.08
C MET A 77 4.25 -23.98 -18.68
N ARG A 78 4.76 -23.27 -17.70
CA ARG A 78 4.32 -23.44 -16.31
C ARG A 78 3.05 -22.61 -16.06
N PRO A 79 2.20 -23.02 -15.09
CA PRO A 79 1.05 -22.20 -14.73
C PRO A 79 1.48 -20.86 -14.14
N PHE A 80 0.55 -19.93 -14.07
CA PHE A 80 0.81 -18.61 -13.47
C PHE A 80 1.40 -18.78 -12.06
N PRO A 81 2.50 -18.09 -11.76
CA PRO A 81 3.15 -18.23 -10.47
C PRO A 81 2.27 -17.71 -9.33
N LYS A 82 2.33 -18.41 -8.19
CA LYS A 82 1.62 -17.99 -6.99
C LYS A 82 2.33 -16.82 -6.33
N PRO A 83 1.58 -15.90 -5.68
CA PRO A 83 2.22 -14.81 -4.92
C PRO A 83 3.12 -15.35 -3.81
N ASP A 84 4.31 -14.77 -3.69
CA ASP A 84 5.22 -15.04 -2.59
C ASP A 84 4.86 -14.16 -1.40
N ARG A 85 4.43 -14.80 -0.30
CA ARG A 85 4.04 -14.10 0.94
C ARG A 85 5.23 -13.41 1.62
N PHE A 86 6.44 -13.87 1.34
CA PHE A 86 7.66 -13.38 1.98
C PHE A 86 8.45 -12.43 1.07
N ALA A 87 7.92 -12.11 -0.11
CA ALA A 87 8.55 -11.16 -1.00
C ALA A 87 8.65 -9.79 -0.33
N LYS A 88 9.86 -9.25 -0.32
CA LYS A 88 10.15 -7.92 0.22
C LYS A 88 10.56 -7.00 -0.91
N GLY A 89 10.19 -5.75 -0.79
CA GLY A 89 10.59 -4.72 -1.73
C GLY A 89 9.43 -3.82 -2.12
N ASP A 90 9.77 -2.76 -2.81
CA ASP A 90 8.78 -1.84 -3.35
C ASP A 90 8.04 -2.51 -4.52
N PRO A 91 6.69 -2.54 -4.51
CA PRO A 91 5.91 -3.10 -5.61
C PRO A 91 6.26 -2.52 -6.98
N PHE A 92 6.55 -1.23 -7.06
CA PHE A 92 6.94 -0.59 -8.32
C PHE A 92 8.29 -1.09 -8.84
N GLU A 93 9.27 -1.27 -7.98
CA GLU A 93 10.57 -1.84 -8.35
C GLU A 93 10.42 -3.27 -8.84
N LEU A 94 9.60 -4.08 -8.16
CA LEU A 94 9.34 -5.45 -8.55
C LEU A 94 8.65 -5.55 -9.91
N VAL A 95 7.66 -4.69 -10.18
CA VAL A 95 6.99 -4.62 -11.49
C VAL A 95 7.98 -4.19 -12.57
N THR A 96 8.82 -3.21 -12.31
CA THR A 96 9.87 -2.77 -13.25
C THR A 96 10.83 -3.90 -13.58
N ARG A 97 11.23 -4.69 -12.59
CA ARG A 97 12.10 -5.87 -12.81
C ARG A 97 11.41 -6.91 -13.68
N VAL A 98 10.13 -7.17 -13.44
CA VAL A 98 9.34 -8.11 -14.27
C VAL A 98 9.26 -7.60 -15.70
N GLU A 99 8.97 -6.33 -15.91
CA GLU A 99 8.94 -5.71 -17.26
C GLU A 99 10.31 -5.82 -17.95
N THR A 100 11.39 -5.59 -17.22
CA THR A 100 12.75 -5.74 -17.73
C THR A 100 13.01 -7.19 -18.16
N CYS A 101 12.60 -8.16 -17.35
CA CYS A 101 12.74 -9.58 -17.67
C CYS A 101 11.94 -9.96 -18.94
N VAL A 102 10.74 -9.43 -19.11
CA VAL A 102 9.91 -9.66 -20.31
C VAL A 102 10.58 -9.05 -21.53
N ALA A 103 11.15 -7.84 -21.41
CA ALA A 103 11.87 -7.19 -22.51
C ALA A 103 13.12 -7.98 -22.92
N GLU A 104 13.87 -8.51 -21.95
CA GLU A 104 15.02 -9.38 -22.20
C GLU A 104 14.60 -10.67 -22.90
N LEU A 105 13.52 -11.28 -22.45
CA LEU A 105 12.96 -12.48 -23.09
C LEU A 105 12.59 -12.20 -24.55
N ARG A 106 11.93 -11.09 -24.82
CA ARG A 106 11.56 -10.67 -26.17
C ARG A 106 12.81 -10.51 -27.04
N ALA A 107 13.84 -9.86 -26.51
CA ALA A 107 15.11 -9.68 -27.23
C ALA A 107 15.79 -11.01 -27.55
N LEU A 108 15.82 -11.95 -26.61
CA LEU A 108 16.38 -13.28 -26.82
C LEU A 108 15.62 -14.06 -27.91
N VAL A 109 14.32 -14.05 -27.90
CA VAL A 109 13.49 -14.73 -28.89
C VAL A 109 13.70 -14.12 -30.29
N GLN A 110 13.78 -12.80 -30.38
CA GLN A 110 14.06 -12.11 -31.65
C GLN A 110 15.44 -12.47 -32.20
N ARG A 111 16.46 -12.48 -31.36
CA ARG A 111 17.82 -12.89 -31.76
C ARG A 111 17.82 -14.31 -32.29
N ARG A 112 17.12 -15.21 -31.63
CA ARG A 112 17.00 -16.60 -32.06
C ARG A 112 16.31 -16.72 -33.42
N ARG A 113 15.27 -15.95 -33.66
CA ARG A 113 14.58 -15.92 -34.96
C ARG A 113 15.45 -15.39 -36.07
N LEU A 114 16.28 -14.38 -35.78
CA LEU A 114 17.19 -13.80 -36.76
C LEU A 114 18.34 -14.74 -37.14
N ARG A 115 18.70 -15.67 -36.27
CA ARG A 115 19.74 -16.68 -36.54
C ARG A 115 19.26 -17.89 -37.33
N ARG A 116 17.95 -18.01 -37.44
CA ARG A 116 17.33 -19.03 -38.29
C ARG A 116 17.21 -18.48 -39.70
#